data_0ddc61c2218ffaa07c0a7cf6a0a8ceba
#
_entry.id   0ddc61c2218ffaa07c0a7cf6a0a8ceba
#
_cell.length_a   1.000
_cell.length_b   1.000
_cell.length_c   1.000
_cell.angle_alpha   90.00
_cell.angle_beta   90.00
_cell.angle_gamma   90.00
#
_symmetry.space_group_name_H-M   'P 1'
#
loop_
_entity.id
_entity.type
_entity.pdbx_description
1 polymer ?
#
loop_
_entity_poly.entity_id
_entity_poly.type
_entity_poly.pdbx_seq_one_letter_code
_entity_poly.pdbx_strand_id
1 'polypeptide(L)'
;RSVNLPYDNTLSPVTATEAREIQDGFIVFAFPTCPFCRNLLPVLADVARAENLPVAYCRIDTYRDRFVYSAEAAAPVQTQPAGEGYAGLLMWLDGCLDEYTVPDESKTPIPVGEKRIHAPTLVKVRYGVPVSTWELTDIFGEDFPPDSFAVWDEATQVRVAAALQSYLT
;
A
#
# COMPACT_ATOMS: atom_id res chain seq x y z
N ARG A 1 -10.18 5.49 13.58
CA ARG A 1 -9.06 5.76 14.52
C ARG A 1 -7.79 5.87 13.71
N SER A 2 -7.12 7.03 13.72
CA SER A 2 -5.86 7.28 13.05
C SER A 2 -4.68 6.78 13.88
N VAL A 3 -3.60 6.38 13.20
CA VAL A 3 -2.34 6.02 13.84
C VAL A 3 -1.48 7.26 13.98
N ASN A 4 -0.91 7.47 15.17
CA ASN A 4 0.14 8.47 15.35
C ASN A 4 1.45 7.87 14.85
N LEU A 5 1.99 8.45 13.79
CA LEU A 5 3.32 8.09 13.30
C LEU A 5 4.40 8.86 14.09
N PRO A 6 5.57 8.25 14.30
CA PRO A 6 6.66 8.93 15.01
C PRO A 6 7.17 10.15 14.22
N TYR A 7 7.53 11.20 14.94
CA TYR A 7 8.06 12.48 14.39
C TYR A 7 9.59 12.46 14.14
N ASP A 8 10.16 11.30 13.91
CA ASP A 8 11.61 11.12 13.79
C ASP A 8 12.13 10.96 12.35
N ASN A 9 11.28 11.32 11.35
CA ASN A 9 11.58 11.19 9.92
C ASN A 9 11.80 9.74 9.43
N THR A 10 11.52 8.73 10.25
CA THR A 10 11.62 7.32 9.84
C THR A 10 10.62 7.01 8.72
N LEU A 11 9.40 7.57 8.81
CA LEU A 11 8.40 7.55 7.74
C LEU A 11 8.20 8.98 7.24
N SER A 12 8.86 9.33 6.15
CA SER A 12 8.85 10.69 5.59
C SER A 12 7.73 10.86 4.56
N PRO A 13 6.77 11.77 4.78
CA PRO A 13 5.71 12.02 3.82
C PRO A 13 6.23 12.48 2.46
N VAL A 14 5.70 11.90 1.39
CA VAL A 14 5.96 12.30 0.01
C VAL A 14 4.66 12.34 -0.79
N THR A 15 4.61 13.20 -1.80
CA THR A 15 3.52 13.22 -2.78
C THR A 15 3.66 12.08 -3.78
N ALA A 16 2.61 11.82 -4.57
CA ALA A 16 2.66 10.84 -5.65
C ALA A 16 3.75 11.17 -6.68
N THR A 17 3.97 12.44 -6.96
CA THR A 17 5.04 12.89 -7.88
C THR A 17 6.42 12.68 -7.28
N GLU A 18 6.63 13.10 -6.02
CA GLU A 18 7.90 12.94 -5.32
C GLU A 18 8.30 11.47 -5.13
N ALA A 19 7.31 10.58 -4.94
CA ALA A 19 7.56 9.14 -4.81
C ALA A 19 8.27 8.56 -6.04
N ARG A 20 7.94 9.03 -7.24
CA ARG A 20 8.55 8.61 -8.51
C ARG A 20 9.98 9.13 -8.71
N GLU A 21 10.37 10.16 -7.97
CA GLU A 21 11.71 10.78 -8.06
C GLU A 21 12.74 10.07 -7.16
N ILE A 22 12.29 9.15 -6.30
CA ILE A 22 13.17 8.38 -5.42
C ILE A 22 14.09 7.50 -6.27
N GLN A 23 15.39 7.64 -6.05
CA GLN A 23 16.41 6.90 -6.79
C GLN A 23 16.76 5.58 -6.11
N ASP A 24 16.89 5.60 -4.79
CA ASP A 24 17.21 4.42 -3.98
C ASP A 24 16.47 4.48 -2.65
N GLY A 25 15.91 3.37 -2.22
CA GLY A 25 15.23 3.28 -0.94
C GLY A 25 13.92 2.52 -0.98
N PHE A 26 13.05 2.84 -0.03
CA PHE A 26 11.77 2.18 0.15
C PHE A 26 10.63 3.21 0.21
N ILE A 27 9.49 2.82 -0.33
CA ILE A 27 8.26 3.60 -0.27
C ILE A 27 7.17 2.72 0.31
N VAL A 28 6.39 3.23 1.26
CA VAL A 28 5.15 2.61 1.70
C VAL A 28 3.95 3.42 1.18
N PHE A 29 3.08 2.75 0.45
CA PHE A 29 1.77 3.27 0.06
C PHE A 29 0.73 2.81 1.07
N ALA A 30 0.19 3.73 1.83
CA ALA A 30 -0.72 3.45 2.94
C ALA A 30 -1.63 4.64 3.20
N PHE A 31 -2.57 4.50 4.13
CA PHE A 31 -3.39 5.63 4.61
C PHE A 31 -3.93 5.38 6.02
N PRO A 32 -4.22 6.44 6.80
CA PRO A 32 -4.48 6.35 8.23
C PRO A 32 -5.74 5.57 8.62
N THR A 33 -6.75 5.53 7.75
CA THR A 33 -8.03 4.84 8.00
C THR A 33 -8.06 3.41 7.49
N CYS A 34 -7.01 2.97 6.80
CA CYS A 34 -6.86 1.59 6.34
C CYS A 34 -6.64 0.66 7.54
N PRO A 35 -7.50 -0.36 7.75
CA PRO A 35 -7.38 -1.25 8.90
C PRO A 35 -6.03 -1.94 9.02
N PHE A 36 -5.53 -2.49 7.92
CA PHE A 36 -4.24 -3.18 7.88
C PHE A 36 -3.06 -2.22 8.05
N CYS A 37 -3.17 -1.01 7.51
CA CYS A 37 -2.13 0.01 7.67
C CYS A 37 -1.95 0.42 9.13
N ARG A 38 -3.02 0.46 9.91
CA ARG A 38 -2.96 0.79 11.34
C ARG A 38 -2.16 -0.23 12.16
N ASN A 39 -2.16 -1.48 11.75
CA ASN A 39 -1.34 -2.51 12.37
C ASN A 39 0.10 -2.49 11.83
N LEU A 40 0.26 -2.35 10.51
CA LEU A 40 1.57 -2.42 9.87
C LEU A 40 2.46 -1.22 10.16
N LEU A 41 1.95 0.00 10.03
CA LEU A 41 2.79 1.21 10.08
C LEU A 41 3.59 1.37 11.37
N PRO A 42 3.06 1.08 12.58
CA PRO A 42 3.88 1.12 13.79
C PRO A 42 5.01 0.10 13.78
N VAL A 43 4.75 -1.13 13.32
CA VAL A 43 5.76 -2.19 13.21
C VAL A 43 6.83 -1.81 12.19
N LEU A 44 6.42 -1.30 11.03
CA LEU A 44 7.33 -0.81 9.99
C LEU A 44 8.22 0.33 10.51
N ALA A 45 7.65 1.30 11.22
CA ALA A 45 8.40 2.41 11.79
C ALA A 45 9.46 1.93 12.79
N ASP A 46 9.13 0.96 13.64
CA ASP A 46 10.07 0.42 14.61
C ASP A 46 11.21 -0.35 13.94
N VAL A 47 10.90 -1.19 12.95
CA VAL A 47 11.92 -1.92 12.18
C VAL A 47 12.82 -0.97 11.40
N ALA A 48 12.24 -0.01 10.69
CA ALA A 48 12.99 0.97 9.90
C ALA A 48 13.92 1.83 10.78
N ARG A 49 13.44 2.20 11.97
CA ARG A 49 14.26 2.92 12.96
C ARG A 49 15.41 2.06 13.47
N ALA A 50 15.15 0.81 13.82
CA ALA A 50 16.18 -0.12 14.30
C ALA A 50 17.26 -0.37 13.25
N GLU A 51 16.90 -0.42 11.97
CA GLU A 51 17.82 -0.59 10.85
C GLU A 51 18.41 0.73 10.34
N ASN A 52 18.03 1.86 10.93
CA ASN A 52 18.41 3.20 10.51
C ASN A 52 18.13 3.46 9.01
N LEU A 53 16.96 3.02 8.55
CA LEU A 53 16.52 3.13 7.15
C LEU A 53 15.30 4.06 7.05
N PRO A 54 15.42 5.23 6.43
CA PRO A 54 14.25 6.07 6.15
C PRO A 54 13.36 5.39 5.10
N VAL A 55 12.04 5.44 5.32
CA VAL A 55 11.04 4.96 4.38
C VAL A 55 10.17 6.13 3.96
N ALA A 56 10.01 6.35 2.66
CA ALA A 56 9.07 7.34 2.15
C ALA A 56 7.63 6.85 2.37
N TYR A 57 6.76 7.72 2.84
CA TYR A 57 5.35 7.43 3.08
C TYR A 57 4.49 8.22 2.11
N CYS A 58 3.82 7.53 1.18
CA CYS A 58 2.86 8.12 0.28
C CYS A 58 1.43 7.77 0.71
N ARG A 59 0.66 8.79 1.08
CA ARG A 59 -0.75 8.64 1.44
C ARG A 59 -1.60 8.42 0.20
N ILE A 60 -1.76 7.15 -0.19
CA ILE A 60 -2.31 6.77 -1.49
C ILE A 60 -3.82 7.03 -1.65
N ASP A 61 -4.59 7.06 -0.56
CA ASP A 61 -6.04 7.29 -0.60
C ASP A 61 -6.41 8.66 -1.21
N THR A 62 -5.52 9.64 -1.12
CA THR A 62 -5.74 10.99 -1.67
C THR A 62 -5.50 11.07 -3.19
N TYR A 63 -4.82 10.07 -3.75
CA TYR A 63 -4.41 10.07 -5.16
C TYR A 63 -5.17 9.05 -6.00
N ARG A 64 -5.47 7.87 -5.47
CA ARG A 64 -6.10 6.83 -6.26
C ARG A 64 -7.57 7.10 -6.53
N ASP A 65 -8.00 6.74 -7.73
CA ASP A 65 -9.39 6.76 -8.12
C ASP A 65 -10.23 5.69 -7.41
N ARG A 66 -11.52 5.76 -7.58
CA ARG A 66 -12.46 4.77 -7.08
C ARG A 66 -13.52 4.47 -8.13
N PHE A 67 -13.78 3.18 -8.31
CA PHE A 67 -14.88 2.66 -9.11
C PHE A 67 -15.80 1.82 -8.24
N VAL A 68 -17.07 1.77 -8.62
CA VAL A 68 -18.05 0.83 -8.08
C VAL A 68 -18.81 0.21 -9.25
N TYR A 69 -19.27 -1.02 -9.08
CA TYR A 69 -20.11 -1.64 -10.08
C TYR A 69 -21.50 -0.98 -10.08
N SER A 70 -21.99 -0.64 -11.26
CA SER A 70 -23.35 -0.13 -11.46
C SER A 70 -24.18 -1.19 -12.20
N ALA A 71 -25.26 -1.65 -11.57
CA ALA A 71 -26.19 -2.58 -12.18
C ALA A 71 -26.92 -1.94 -13.40
N GLU A 72 -27.19 -0.64 -13.35
CA GLU A 72 -27.81 0.12 -14.43
C GLU A 72 -26.92 0.20 -15.68
N ALA A 73 -25.62 0.47 -15.46
CA ALA A 73 -24.64 0.52 -16.55
C ALA A 73 -24.10 -0.89 -16.91
N ALA A 74 -24.36 -1.91 -16.11
CA ALA A 74 -23.77 -3.23 -16.20
C ALA A 74 -22.22 -3.21 -16.29
N ALA A 75 -21.60 -2.27 -15.60
CA ALA A 75 -20.15 -2.01 -15.67
C ALA A 75 -19.65 -1.24 -14.44
N PRO A 76 -18.32 -1.26 -14.19
CA PRO A 76 -17.69 -0.35 -13.24
C PRO A 76 -17.86 1.13 -13.66
N VAL A 77 -18.26 1.96 -12.70
CA VAL A 77 -18.43 3.41 -12.88
C VAL A 77 -17.52 4.14 -11.90
N GLN A 78 -16.80 5.14 -12.40
CA GLN A 78 -15.92 5.95 -11.57
C GLN A 78 -16.71 6.85 -10.63
N THR A 79 -16.45 6.75 -9.33
CA THR A 79 -17.07 7.58 -8.29
C THR A 79 -16.11 8.62 -7.72
N GLN A 80 -14.82 8.44 -7.91
CA GLN A 80 -13.79 9.39 -7.52
C GLN A 80 -12.69 9.39 -8.59
N PRO A 81 -12.33 10.58 -9.14
CA PRO A 81 -11.24 10.67 -10.10
C PRO A 81 -9.88 10.50 -9.43
N ALA A 82 -8.87 10.12 -10.21
CA ALA A 82 -7.50 10.08 -9.77
C ALA A 82 -6.97 11.48 -9.45
N GLY A 83 -6.15 11.58 -8.40
CA GLY A 83 -5.41 12.79 -8.07
C GLY A 83 -4.16 12.96 -8.91
N GLU A 84 -3.56 14.14 -8.79
CA GLU A 84 -2.33 14.49 -9.52
C GLU A 84 -1.20 13.50 -9.22
N GLY A 85 -0.55 13.04 -10.28
CA GLY A 85 0.58 12.10 -10.21
C GLY A 85 0.21 10.62 -10.14
N TYR A 86 -1.05 10.26 -9.90
CA TYR A 86 -1.44 8.85 -9.75
C TYR A 86 -1.27 8.04 -11.04
N ALA A 87 -1.69 8.59 -12.19
CA ALA A 87 -1.48 7.92 -13.47
C ALA A 87 0.01 7.63 -13.74
N GLY A 88 0.87 8.56 -13.39
CA GLY A 88 2.31 8.37 -13.48
C GLY A 88 2.86 7.30 -12.53
N LEU A 89 2.31 7.18 -11.31
CA LEU A 89 2.64 6.09 -10.39
C LEU A 89 2.24 4.74 -10.96
N LEU A 90 1.05 4.61 -11.53
CA LEU A 90 0.58 3.37 -12.15
C LEU A 90 1.49 2.93 -13.30
N MET A 91 1.93 3.86 -14.14
CA MET A 91 2.87 3.58 -15.22
C MET A 91 4.24 3.16 -14.69
N TRP A 92 4.75 3.86 -13.68
CA TRP A 92 6.06 3.57 -13.09
C TRP A 92 6.11 2.22 -12.35
N LEU A 93 4.99 1.84 -11.71
CA LEU A 93 4.86 0.59 -10.95
C LEU A 93 4.23 -0.55 -11.77
N ASP A 94 3.95 -0.39 -13.04
CA ASP A 94 3.11 -1.30 -13.85
C ASP A 94 3.47 -2.78 -13.69
N GLY A 95 4.76 -3.12 -13.73
CA GLY A 95 5.26 -4.49 -13.55
C GLY A 95 5.10 -5.07 -12.14
N CYS A 96 4.72 -4.24 -11.16
CA CYS A 96 4.58 -4.61 -9.75
C CYS A 96 3.13 -4.59 -9.26
N LEU A 97 2.16 -4.23 -10.11
CA LEU A 97 0.78 -4.03 -9.71
C LEU A 97 -0.16 -5.08 -10.29
N ASP A 98 -1.22 -5.34 -9.54
CA ASP A 98 -2.33 -6.18 -9.98
C ASP A 98 -3.42 -5.36 -10.68
N GLU A 99 -4.27 -6.07 -11.42
CA GLU A 99 -5.43 -5.48 -12.08
C GLU A 99 -6.45 -4.98 -11.04
N TYR A 100 -7.02 -3.80 -11.29
CA TYR A 100 -8.09 -3.27 -10.46
C TYR A 100 -9.43 -3.91 -10.85
N THR A 101 -10.04 -4.59 -9.90
CA THR A 101 -11.37 -5.18 -10.05
C THR A 101 -12.33 -4.64 -8.99
N VAL A 102 -13.60 -4.57 -9.34
CA VAL A 102 -14.68 -4.28 -8.39
C VAL A 102 -15.71 -5.41 -8.44
N PRO A 103 -16.31 -5.79 -7.30
CA PRO A 103 -17.28 -6.86 -7.29
C PRO A 103 -18.61 -6.40 -7.90
N ASP A 104 -19.22 -7.23 -8.73
CA ASP A 104 -20.61 -7.07 -9.16
C ASP A 104 -21.60 -7.48 -8.05
N GLU A 105 -22.89 -7.51 -8.36
CA GLU A 105 -23.95 -7.92 -7.41
C GLU A 105 -23.80 -9.37 -6.91
N SER A 106 -23.17 -10.23 -7.71
CA SER A 106 -22.87 -11.63 -7.37
C SER A 106 -21.51 -11.82 -6.71
N LYS A 107 -20.82 -10.71 -6.39
CA LYS A 107 -19.45 -10.68 -5.88
C LYS A 107 -18.39 -11.20 -6.85
N THR A 108 -18.72 -11.26 -8.14
CA THR A 108 -17.76 -11.60 -9.19
C THR A 108 -16.85 -10.38 -9.45
N PRO A 109 -15.51 -10.55 -9.47
CA PRO A 109 -14.60 -9.44 -9.76
C PRO A 109 -14.70 -9.02 -11.22
N ILE A 110 -15.06 -7.77 -11.45
CA ILE A 110 -15.18 -7.18 -12.79
C ILE A 110 -14.00 -6.21 -13.00
N PRO A 111 -13.21 -6.39 -14.07
CA PRO A 111 -12.07 -5.52 -14.36
C PRO A 111 -12.49 -4.08 -14.62
N VAL A 112 -11.74 -3.14 -14.06
CA VAL A 112 -11.92 -1.70 -14.30
C VAL A 112 -11.19 -1.26 -15.57
N GLY A 113 -10.16 -1.99 -15.98
CA GLY A 113 -9.33 -1.68 -17.15
C GLY A 113 -8.04 -0.94 -16.83
N GLU A 114 -7.68 -0.83 -15.56
CA GLU A 114 -6.42 -0.30 -15.07
C GLU A 114 -5.88 -1.11 -13.90
N LYS A 115 -4.65 -0.88 -13.52
CA LYS A 115 -4.05 -1.46 -12.31
C LYS A 115 -4.32 -0.58 -11.09
N ARG A 116 -4.05 -1.13 -9.90
CA ARG A 116 -4.27 -0.44 -8.63
C ARG A 116 -3.12 -0.64 -7.66
N ILE A 117 -2.77 0.44 -6.96
CA ILE A 117 -1.87 0.37 -5.81
C ILE A 117 -2.72 0.04 -4.58
N HIS A 118 -2.54 -1.16 -4.03
CA HIS A 118 -3.18 -1.58 -2.79
C HIS A 118 -2.50 -0.94 -1.57
N ALA A 119 -3.18 -0.92 -0.46
CA ALA A 119 -2.66 -0.41 0.80
C ALA A 119 -2.85 -1.46 1.91
N PRO A 120 -1.79 -1.78 2.66
CA PRO A 120 -0.43 -1.27 2.52
C PRO A 120 0.40 -2.03 1.47
N THR A 121 1.21 -1.32 0.70
CA THR A 121 2.20 -1.90 -0.21
C THR A 121 3.53 -1.20 0.00
N LEU A 122 4.62 -1.97 0.20
CA LEU A 122 5.98 -1.45 0.20
C LEU A 122 6.62 -1.69 -1.17
N VAL A 123 7.41 -0.74 -1.62
CA VAL A 123 8.16 -0.82 -2.88
C VAL A 123 9.63 -0.54 -2.59
N LYS A 124 10.49 -1.40 -3.11
CA LYS A 124 11.94 -1.19 -3.14
C LYS A 124 12.32 -0.55 -4.46
N VAL A 125 13.04 0.57 -4.38
CA VAL A 125 13.53 1.31 -5.56
C VAL A 125 15.04 1.24 -5.60
N ARG A 126 15.58 1.01 -6.80
CA ARG A 126 17.02 1.05 -7.10
C ARG A 126 17.25 1.76 -8.44
N TYR A 127 18.14 2.75 -8.45
CA TYR A 127 18.44 3.54 -9.66
C TYR A 127 17.19 4.14 -10.31
N GLY A 128 16.24 4.60 -9.49
CA GLY A 128 14.99 5.19 -9.95
C GLY A 128 13.96 4.18 -10.51
N VAL A 129 14.21 2.87 -10.37
CA VAL A 129 13.34 1.81 -10.88
C VAL A 129 12.76 0.99 -9.72
N PRO A 130 11.45 0.74 -9.69
CA PRO A 130 10.86 -0.23 -8.76
C PRO A 130 11.38 -1.63 -9.08
N VAL A 131 11.99 -2.30 -8.09
CA VAL A 131 12.58 -3.63 -8.29
C VAL A 131 11.83 -4.75 -7.60
N SER A 132 11.06 -4.45 -6.56
CA SER A 132 10.21 -5.41 -5.88
C SER A 132 9.13 -4.71 -5.07
N THR A 133 8.07 -5.46 -4.76
CA THR A 133 7.01 -5.08 -3.84
C THR A 133 6.92 -6.07 -2.69
N TRP A 134 6.36 -5.61 -1.58
CA TRP A 134 6.03 -6.45 -0.43
C TRP A 134 4.63 -6.06 0.07
N GLU A 135 3.80 -7.05 0.28
CA GLU A 135 2.44 -6.91 0.77
C GLU A 135 2.18 -7.89 1.91
N LEU A 136 1.11 -7.66 2.67
CA LEU A 136 0.74 -8.58 3.76
C LEU A 136 0.43 -10.00 3.28
N THR A 137 0.00 -10.16 2.05
CA THR A 137 -0.19 -11.48 1.41
C THR A 137 1.09 -12.29 1.32
N ASP A 138 2.25 -11.63 1.29
CA ASP A 138 3.55 -12.31 1.29
C ASP A 138 3.85 -13.02 2.62
N ILE A 139 3.19 -12.60 3.71
CA ILE A 139 3.32 -13.23 5.03
C ILE A 139 2.16 -14.18 5.31
N PHE A 140 0.94 -13.70 5.12
CA PHE A 140 -0.25 -14.42 5.55
C PHE A 140 -0.78 -15.38 4.49
N GLY A 141 -0.48 -15.11 3.19
CA GLY A 141 -1.05 -15.89 2.10
C GLY A 141 -2.57 -15.84 2.14
N GLU A 142 -3.20 -17.02 2.13
CA GLU A 142 -4.65 -17.16 2.25
C GLU A 142 -5.14 -17.05 3.71
N ASP A 143 -4.23 -17.14 4.69
CA ASP A 143 -4.53 -17.07 6.13
C ASP A 143 -4.58 -15.61 6.62
N PHE A 144 -5.24 -14.73 5.87
CA PHE A 144 -5.43 -13.35 6.29
C PHE A 144 -6.22 -13.31 7.60
N PRO A 145 -5.86 -12.40 8.54
CA PRO A 145 -6.63 -12.22 9.76
C PRO A 145 -8.12 -11.98 9.42
N PRO A 146 -9.04 -12.76 9.99
CA PRO A 146 -10.47 -12.68 9.64
C PRO A 146 -11.09 -11.33 10.00
N ASP A 147 -10.52 -10.62 10.97
CA ASP A 147 -10.91 -9.26 11.35
C ASP A 147 -9.78 -8.27 11.05
N SER A 148 -9.96 -7.50 9.98
CA SER A 148 -9.00 -6.49 9.57
C SER A 148 -8.87 -5.32 10.58
N PHE A 149 -9.83 -5.16 11.47
CA PHE A 149 -9.83 -4.11 12.49
C PHE A 149 -9.22 -4.55 13.81
N ALA A 150 -9.01 -5.85 14.01
CA ALA A 150 -8.36 -6.38 15.21
C ALA A 150 -6.91 -5.88 15.30
N VAL A 151 -6.49 -5.55 16.51
CA VAL A 151 -5.07 -5.27 16.79
C VAL A 151 -4.31 -6.58 16.77
N TRP A 152 -3.17 -6.61 16.04
CA TRP A 152 -2.32 -7.78 16.01
C TRP A 152 -1.76 -8.11 17.40
N ASP A 153 -1.78 -9.38 17.77
CA ASP A 153 -1.11 -9.87 18.96
C ASP A 153 0.43 -9.77 18.82
N GLU A 154 1.13 -9.96 19.92
CA GLU A 154 2.58 -9.87 19.95
C GLU A 154 3.26 -10.85 18.98
N ALA A 155 2.76 -12.09 18.91
CA ALA A 155 3.31 -13.10 18.00
C ALA A 155 3.18 -12.69 16.53
N THR A 156 2.06 -12.12 16.13
CA THR A 156 1.83 -11.58 14.79
C THR A 156 2.74 -10.39 14.51
N GLN A 157 2.87 -9.46 15.47
CA GLN A 157 3.76 -8.31 15.33
C GLN A 157 5.23 -8.75 15.15
N VAL A 158 5.70 -9.70 15.92
CA VAL A 158 7.07 -10.26 15.81
C VAL A 158 7.28 -10.92 14.44
N ARG A 159 6.31 -11.70 13.97
CA ARG A 159 6.37 -12.34 12.64
C ARG A 159 6.44 -11.31 11.52
N VAL A 160 5.63 -10.27 11.57
CA VAL A 160 5.62 -9.18 10.58
C VAL A 160 6.93 -8.39 10.65
N ALA A 161 7.41 -8.06 11.85
CA ALA A 161 8.68 -7.35 12.03
C ALA A 161 9.86 -8.13 11.44
N ALA A 162 9.93 -9.43 11.63
CA ALA A 162 10.99 -10.27 11.05
C ALA A 162 10.95 -10.29 9.51
N ALA A 163 9.74 -10.37 8.92
CA ALA A 163 9.56 -10.32 7.47
C ALA A 163 9.94 -8.94 6.91
N LEU A 164 9.56 -7.85 7.57
CA LEU A 164 9.95 -6.49 7.19
C LEU A 164 11.46 -6.29 7.28
N GLN A 165 12.10 -6.74 8.35
CA GLN A 165 13.55 -6.66 8.50
C GLN A 165 14.26 -7.37 7.34
N SER A 166 13.80 -8.58 6.98
CA SER A 166 14.34 -9.33 5.84
C SER A 166 14.15 -8.59 4.51
N TYR A 167 13.03 -7.93 4.32
CA TYR A 167 12.74 -7.17 3.09
C TYR A 167 13.55 -5.87 2.99
N LEU A 168 13.71 -5.16 4.11
CA LEU A 168 14.39 -3.87 4.16
C LEU A 168 15.93 -4.00 4.11
N THR A 169 16.47 -5.11 4.53
CA THR A 169 17.91 -5.37 4.54
C THR A 169 18.34 -6.27 3.38
#